data_2b94247f866217dfadbea43521f59c7b
#
_entry.id   2b94247f866217dfadbea43521f59c7b
#
_cell.length_a   1.000
_cell.length_b   1.000
_cell.length_c   1.000
_cell.angle_alpha   90.00
_cell.angle_beta   90.00
_cell.angle_gamma   90.00
#
_symmetry.space_group_name_H-M   'P 1'
#
loop_
_entity.id
_entity.type
_entity.pdbx_description
1 polymer ?
#
loop_
_entity_poly.entity_id
_entity_poly.type
_entity_poly.pdbx_seq_one_letter_code
_entity_poly.pdbx_strand_id
1 'polypeptide(L)' 'MSSTTDKLKGLANEAAGNIKQATGKVTGNDQLIVEGKAQELKGEAQRTVGEVKDGAAALADKITGKH' A
#
# COMPACT_ATOMS: atom_id res chain seq x y z
N MET A 1 16.54 -1.86 -0.52
CA MET A 1 15.17 -1.60 -0.09
C MET A 1 14.39 -2.89 -0.06
N SER A 2 13.78 -3.19 1.02
CA SER A 2 13.07 -4.45 1.15
C SER A 2 11.59 -4.30 0.81
N SER A 3 10.97 -5.40 0.39
CA SER A 3 9.54 -5.44 0.15
C SER A 3 8.76 -5.19 1.44
N THR A 4 9.33 -5.53 2.60
CA THR A 4 8.72 -5.24 3.89
C THR A 4 8.53 -3.74 4.08
N THR A 5 9.52 -2.94 3.71
CA THR A 5 9.40 -1.48 3.79
C THR A 5 8.30 -0.97 2.88
N ASP A 6 8.19 -1.51 1.65
CA ASP A 6 7.13 -1.13 0.73
C ASP A 6 5.76 -1.45 1.29
N LYS A 7 5.61 -2.63 1.90
CA LYS A 7 4.36 -3.03 2.51
C LYS A 7 3.98 -2.15 3.68
N LEU A 8 4.95 -1.80 4.52
CA LEU A 8 4.70 -0.93 5.67
C LEU A 8 4.28 0.47 5.23
N LYS A 9 4.93 1.01 4.19
CA LYS A 9 4.53 2.30 3.64
C LYS A 9 3.13 2.25 3.07
N GLY A 10 2.81 1.16 2.37
CA GLY A 10 1.47 0.97 1.82
C GLY A 10 0.42 0.94 2.90
N LEU A 11 0.66 0.18 3.96
CA LEU A 11 -0.29 0.09 5.07
C LEU A 11 -0.47 1.44 5.77
N ALA A 12 0.63 2.17 5.97
CA ALA A 12 0.54 3.50 6.59
C ALA A 12 -0.27 4.46 5.73
N ASN A 13 -0.08 4.42 4.41
CA ASN A 13 -0.85 5.27 3.49
C ASN A 13 -2.33 4.87 3.47
N GLU A 14 -2.62 3.58 3.50
CA GLU A 14 -4.01 3.12 3.55
C GLU A 14 -4.69 3.60 4.84
N ALA A 15 -4.02 3.44 5.96
CA ALA A 15 -4.56 3.87 7.24
C ALA A 15 -4.81 5.37 7.26
N ALA A 16 -3.86 6.16 6.80
CA ALA A 16 -4.01 7.61 6.75
C ALA A 16 -5.15 8.00 5.81
N GLY A 17 -5.27 7.31 4.67
CA GLY A 17 -6.35 7.56 3.72
C GLY A 17 -7.72 7.27 4.34
N ASN A 18 -7.83 6.17 5.07
CA ASN A 18 -9.08 5.82 5.75
C ASN A 18 -9.47 6.86 6.78
N ILE A 19 -8.50 7.35 7.55
CA ILE A 19 -8.76 8.39 8.55
C ILE A 19 -9.23 9.66 7.88
N LYS A 20 -8.61 10.05 6.76
CA LYS A 20 -9.03 11.25 6.02
C LYS A 20 -10.43 11.10 5.48
N GLN A 21 -10.78 9.94 4.94
CA GLN A 21 -12.13 9.70 4.43
C GLN A 21 -13.16 9.78 5.56
N ALA A 22 -12.87 9.15 6.68
CA ALA A 22 -13.78 9.19 7.83
C ALA A 22 -13.98 10.62 8.33
N THR A 23 -12.89 11.37 8.47
CA THR A 23 -12.96 12.77 8.90
C THR A 23 -13.73 13.61 7.90
N GLY A 24 -13.49 13.39 6.62
CA GLY A 24 -14.22 14.11 5.58
C GLY A 24 -15.71 13.84 5.61
N LYS A 25 -16.10 12.60 5.84
CA LYS A 25 -17.53 12.25 5.93
C LYS A 25 -18.20 12.90 7.13
N VAL A 26 -17.53 12.90 8.28
CA VAL A 26 -18.09 13.49 9.50
C VAL A 26 -18.22 15.00 9.37
N THR A 27 -17.26 15.65 8.74
CA THR A 27 -17.25 17.11 8.60
C THR A 27 -17.91 17.61 7.32
N GLY A 28 -18.25 16.70 6.41
CA GLY A 28 -18.80 17.07 5.12
C GLY A 28 -17.78 17.68 4.18
N ASN A 29 -16.51 17.31 4.34
CA ASN A 29 -15.42 17.83 3.52
C ASN A 29 -15.11 16.85 2.38
N ASP A 30 -15.70 17.11 1.21
CA ASP A 30 -15.54 16.24 0.06
C ASP A 30 -14.09 16.15 -0.42
N GLN A 31 -13.36 17.26 -0.35
CA GLN A 31 -11.96 17.27 -0.77
C GLN A 31 -11.14 16.30 0.08
N LEU A 32 -11.40 16.25 1.37
CA LEU A 32 -10.70 15.35 2.27
C LEU A 32 -11.02 13.90 1.96
N ILE A 33 -12.27 13.62 1.59
CA ILE A 33 -12.66 12.26 1.18
C ILE A 33 -11.88 11.85 -0.06
N VAL A 34 -11.81 12.72 -1.06
CA VAL A 34 -11.09 12.44 -2.30
C VAL A 34 -9.60 12.23 -2.03
N GLU A 35 -9.01 13.09 -1.22
CA GLU A 35 -7.59 12.96 -0.88
C GLU A 35 -7.32 11.67 -0.14
N GLY A 36 -8.19 11.30 0.79
CA GLY A 36 -8.06 10.05 1.53
C GLY A 36 -8.15 8.85 0.63
N LYS A 37 -9.08 8.89 -0.32
CA LYS A 37 -9.24 7.79 -1.29
C LYS A 37 -8.00 7.65 -2.16
N ALA A 38 -7.45 8.76 -2.63
CA ALA A 38 -6.24 8.75 -3.43
C ALA A 38 -5.07 8.17 -2.64
N GLN A 39 -4.95 8.55 -1.37
CA GLN A 39 -3.89 8.04 -0.51
C GLN A 39 -4.05 6.55 -0.24
N GLU A 40 -5.28 6.10 -0.06
CA GLU A 40 -5.57 4.68 0.14
C GLU A 40 -5.16 3.86 -1.08
N LEU A 41 -5.51 4.34 -2.28
CA LEU A 41 -5.13 3.67 -3.52
C LEU A 41 -3.62 3.63 -3.69
N LYS A 42 -2.94 4.71 -3.33
CA LYS A 42 -1.49 4.75 -3.37
C LYS A 42 -0.89 3.70 -2.41
N GLY A 43 -1.47 3.58 -1.22
CA GLY A 43 -1.02 2.58 -0.26
C GLY A 43 -1.23 1.17 -0.76
N GLU A 44 -2.36 0.89 -1.40
CA GLU A 44 -2.62 -0.42 -1.99
C GLU A 44 -1.60 -0.74 -3.08
N ALA A 45 -1.28 0.23 -3.93
CA ALA A 45 -0.29 0.04 -4.97
C ALA A 45 1.08 -0.26 -4.39
N GLN A 46 1.48 0.46 -3.35
CA GLN A 46 2.75 0.22 -2.69
C GLN A 46 2.83 -1.18 -2.07
N ARG A 47 1.73 -1.60 -1.44
CA ARG A 47 1.66 -2.93 -0.84
C ARG A 47 1.73 -4.01 -1.90
N THR A 48 1.02 -3.82 -3.02
CA THR A 48 1.05 -4.76 -4.13
C THR A 48 2.45 -4.90 -4.71
N VAL A 49 3.15 -3.79 -4.87
CA VAL A 49 4.53 -3.82 -5.34
C VAL A 49 5.41 -4.65 -4.41
N GLY A 50 5.24 -4.48 -3.09
CA GLY A 50 5.98 -5.28 -2.12
C GLY A 50 5.69 -6.76 -2.25
N GLU A 51 4.43 -7.13 -2.45
CA GLU A 51 4.02 -8.52 -2.62
C GLU A 51 4.58 -9.10 -3.92
N VAL A 52 4.60 -8.33 -4.98
CA VAL A 52 5.17 -8.77 -6.25
C VAL A 52 6.67 -9.02 -6.10
N LYS A 53 7.36 -8.15 -5.42
CA LYS A 53 8.80 -8.34 -5.16
C LYS A 53 9.06 -9.63 -4.39
N ASP A 54 8.25 -9.90 -3.38
CA ASP A 54 8.38 -11.14 -2.60
C ASP A 54 8.12 -12.36 -3.47
N GLY A 55 7.09 -12.32 -4.30
CA GLY A 55 6.75 -13.41 -5.20
C GLY A 55 7.82 -13.64 -6.25
N ALA A 56 8.36 -12.58 -6.82
CA ALA A 56 9.42 -12.67 -7.82
C ALA A 56 10.68 -13.29 -7.22
N ALA A 57 11.03 -12.89 -6.01
CA ALA A 57 12.21 -13.46 -5.34
C ALA A 57 12.03 -14.94 -5.07
N ALA A 58 10.85 -15.36 -4.62
CA ALA A 58 10.58 -16.78 -4.38
C ALA A 58 10.64 -17.60 -5.65
N LEU A 59 10.10 -17.06 -6.75
CA LEU A 59 10.15 -17.74 -8.04
C LEU A 59 11.58 -17.85 -8.55
N ALA A 60 12.34 -16.78 -8.42
CA ALA A 60 13.74 -16.79 -8.86
C ALA A 60 14.52 -17.86 -8.14
N ASP A 61 14.33 -17.99 -6.84
CA ASP A 61 15.01 -19.04 -6.06
C ASP A 61 14.63 -20.43 -6.54
N LYS A 62 13.37 -20.65 -6.82
CA LYS A 62 12.93 -21.95 -7.34
C LYS A 62 13.50 -22.26 -8.71
N ILE A 63 13.48 -21.28 -9.60
CA ILE A 63 13.94 -21.45 -10.98
C ILE A 63 15.43 -21.71 -11.03
N THR A 64 16.21 -20.96 -10.25
CA THR A 64 17.65 -21.11 -10.27
C THR A 64 18.13 -22.34 -9.51
N GLY A 65 17.27 -22.91 -8.68
CA GLY A 65 17.65 -24.04 -7.88
C GLY A 65 18.71 -23.74 -6.85
N LYS A 66 18.85 -22.49 -6.51
CA LYS A 66 19.81 -22.08 -5.49
C LYS A 66 19.21 -22.04 -4.15
N HIS A 67 19.90 -22.54 -3.23
CA HIS A 67 19.40 -22.55 -1.86
C HIS A 67 20.47 -22.65 -0.87
#